data_4b0b004da1b74259648ef3d9e0b104f7
#
_entry.id   4b0b004da1b74259648ef3d9e0b104f7
#
_cell.length_a   1.000
_cell.length_b   1.000
_cell.length_c   1.000
_cell.angle_alpha   90.00
_cell.angle_beta   90.00
_cell.angle_gamma   90.00
#
_symmetry.space_group_name_H-M   'P 1'
#
loop_
_entity.id
_entity.type
_entity.pdbx_description
1 polymer ?
#
loop_
_entity_poly.entity_id
_entity_poly.type
_entity_poly.pdbx_seq_one_letter_code
_entity_poly.pdbx_strand_id
1 'polypeptide(L)'
;MMNSKLFTPASIGPLTLRNRTIRSAAFESMCPGNAPSRQLKDYHCSVAAGGVGMTTIAYAAVTQSGLSFDRQLWMRPEIIPGLREITDAVHKEGAAVSIQLGHCGNMSHKSICGVTPVGASSGFNLYSPTFVRGLRKEELPQMAKAYGQSVNWAREAGFDAVEIHAGHGYLISQFLSPYTNHRKDEFGGSLENRMRFMDMVMEEVMRAAGNDMAVLVKTNMRDGFKGGMEIDEAVQVAKRLVQDGAHALVLSGGFVSKAPMYVMRGAMPIKSMTHYMNCWWLKYGVRMVGKWMIPTVPFKEAYFLEDALRFRTEIKEIPLVYVGGLVSREKIDEVLDDGFEFVQMGRALLNEPGFVNRLRTEEKARCNCGHSNYCIARMYTIDMVCHKHLEEKLPLCLERQIEKLENQ
;
A
#
# COMPACT_ATOMS: atom_id res chain seq x y z
N MET A 1 -17.90 -19.70 -22.64
CA MET A 1 -17.13 -18.73 -21.81
C MET A 1 -18.14 -17.96 -20.98
N MET A 2 -18.22 -18.16 -19.67
CA MET A 2 -19.03 -17.29 -18.82
C MET A 2 -18.47 -15.86 -18.93
N ASN A 3 -19.34 -14.87 -19.17
CA ASN A 3 -19.00 -13.44 -19.24
C ASN A 3 -18.59 -12.94 -17.85
N SER A 4 -17.37 -13.22 -17.42
CA SER A 4 -16.88 -12.67 -16.16
C SER A 4 -16.74 -11.15 -16.26
N LYS A 5 -17.28 -10.46 -15.26
CA LYS A 5 -17.11 -9.00 -15.10
C LYS A 5 -15.64 -8.57 -15.09
N LEU A 6 -14.73 -9.47 -14.64
CA LEU A 6 -13.30 -9.20 -14.48
C LEU A 6 -12.67 -8.53 -15.70
N PHE A 7 -13.04 -8.95 -16.91
CA PHE A 7 -12.46 -8.47 -18.16
C PHE A 7 -13.29 -7.41 -18.87
N THR A 8 -14.34 -6.90 -18.23
CA THR A 8 -15.09 -5.76 -18.76
C THR A 8 -14.44 -4.45 -18.32
N PRO A 9 -14.40 -3.42 -19.19
CA PRO A 9 -13.95 -2.09 -18.80
C PRO A 9 -14.78 -1.52 -17.65
N ALA A 10 -14.15 -0.68 -16.81
CA ALA A 10 -14.84 0.05 -15.76
C ALA A 10 -14.05 1.34 -15.43
N SER A 11 -14.75 2.34 -14.88
CA SER A 11 -14.17 3.67 -14.66
C SER A 11 -13.95 3.97 -13.18
N ILE A 12 -12.89 4.74 -12.91
CA ILE A 12 -12.56 5.36 -11.63
C ILE A 12 -12.47 6.87 -11.90
N GLY A 13 -13.49 7.64 -11.55
CA GLY A 13 -13.57 9.04 -11.94
C GLY A 13 -13.39 9.20 -13.46
N PRO A 14 -12.44 10.02 -13.93
CA PRO A 14 -12.20 10.26 -15.36
C PRO A 14 -11.47 9.10 -16.07
N LEU A 15 -10.91 8.13 -15.36
CA LEU A 15 -10.09 7.06 -15.91
C LEU A 15 -10.90 5.79 -16.17
N THR A 16 -10.87 5.26 -17.41
CA THR A 16 -11.44 3.95 -17.73
C THR A 16 -10.35 2.90 -17.88
N LEU A 17 -10.40 1.85 -17.07
CA LEU A 17 -9.50 0.72 -17.15
C LEU A 17 -10.00 -0.35 -18.13
N ARG A 18 -9.08 -1.01 -18.85
CA ARG A 18 -9.39 -2.11 -19.81
C ARG A 18 -9.98 -3.37 -19.17
N ASN A 19 -9.81 -3.53 -17.87
CA ASN A 19 -10.37 -4.59 -17.03
C ASN A 19 -10.33 -4.19 -15.56
N ARG A 20 -10.88 -5.02 -14.67
CA ARG A 20 -11.09 -4.70 -13.25
C ARG A 20 -9.94 -5.10 -12.33
N THR A 21 -8.74 -5.33 -12.87
CA THR A 21 -7.58 -5.72 -12.08
C THR A 21 -6.60 -4.57 -11.88
N ILE A 22 -6.11 -4.43 -10.65
CA ILE A 22 -5.11 -3.44 -10.28
C ILE A 22 -3.96 -4.15 -9.54
N ARG A 23 -2.70 -3.85 -9.91
CA ARG A 23 -1.57 -4.22 -9.07
C ARG A 23 -1.56 -3.33 -7.84
N SER A 24 -1.73 -3.95 -6.68
CA SER A 24 -1.79 -3.23 -5.41
C SER A 24 -0.48 -2.55 -5.07
N ALA A 25 -0.55 -1.32 -4.62
CA ALA A 25 0.58 -0.65 -4.02
C ALA A 25 1.20 -1.51 -2.91
N ALA A 26 2.47 -1.84 -3.07
CA ALA A 26 3.30 -2.51 -2.08
C ALA A 26 4.72 -2.00 -2.26
N PHE A 27 5.36 -1.61 -1.18
CA PHE A 27 6.70 -1.03 -1.22
C PHE A 27 7.69 -1.94 -1.96
N GLU A 28 8.26 -1.48 -3.06
CA GLU A 28 9.14 -2.29 -3.91
C GLU A 28 10.59 -2.30 -3.43
N SER A 29 11.04 -1.24 -2.75
CA SER A 29 12.46 -1.06 -2.38
C SER A 29 13.43 -1.10 -3.59
N MET A 30 12.96 -0.59 -4.73
CA MET A 30 13.71 -0.62 -6.00
C MET A 30 14.20 0.77 -6.43
N CYS A 31 14.26 1.74 -5.52
CA CYS A 31 14.56 3.14 -5.83
C CYS A 31 15.84 3.63 -5.13
N PRO A 32 17.04 3.15 -5.53
CA PRO A 32 18.30 3.64 -4.97
C PRO A 32 18.42 5.15 -5.18
N GLY A 33 18.89 5.86 -4.15
CA GLY A 33 18.96 7.33 -4.19
C GLY A 33 17.61 8.03 -4.21
N ASN A 34 16.55 7.32 -3.81
CA ASN A 34 15.16 7.82 -3.77
C ASN A 34 14.64 8.28 -5.15
N ALA A 35 15.11 7.65 -6.22
CA ALA A 35 14.78 7.95 -7.61
C ALA A 35 14.34 6.69 -8.37
N PRO A 36 13.59 6.83 -9.47
CA PRO A 36 13.21 5.73 -10.35
C PRO A 36 14.44 4.94 -10.83
N SER A 37 14.30 3.63 -10.96
CA SER A 37 15.34 2.74 -11.46
C SER A 37 14.85 1.92 -12.65
N ARG A 38 15.80 1.34 -13.40
CA ARG A 38 15.49 0.37 -14.45
C ARG A 38 14.74 -0.84 -13.88
N GLN A 39 15.15 -1.34 -12.71
CA GLN A 39 14.50 -2.48 -12.05
C GLN A 39 13.02 -2.18 -11.76
N LEU A 40 12.70 -0.98 -11.25
CA LEU A 40 11.30 -0.56 -11.01
C LEU A 40 10.51 -0.52 -12.32
N LYS A 41 11.09 0.05 -13.39
CA LYS A 41 10.49 0.09 -14.71
C LYS A 41 10.18 -1.31 -15.24
N ASP A 42 11.20 -2.18 -15.26
CA ASP A 42 11.07 -3.54 -15.81
C ASP A 42 10.01 -4.34 -15.05
N TYR A 43 9.93 -4.17 -13.72
CA TYR A 43 8.90 -4.80 -12.91
C TYR A 43 7.48 -4.34 -13.29
N HIS A 44 7.23 -3.03 -13.35
CA HIS A 44 5.90 -2.53 -13.69
C HIS A 44 5.50 -2.82 -15.15
N CYS A 45 6.45 -2.79 -16.08
CA CYS A 45 6.21 -3.23 -17.46
C CYS A 45 5.84 -4.71 -17.54
N SER A 46 6.51 -5.59 -16.80
CA SER A 46 6.18 -7.02 -16.79
C SER A 46 4.77 -7.30 -16.29
N VAL A 47 4.31 -6.57 -15.28
CA VAL A 47 2.94 -6.67 -14.75
C VAL A 47 1.92 -6.10 -15.75
N ALA A 48 2.25 -5.00 -16.44
CA ALA A 48 1.42 -4.40 -17.46
C ALA A 48 1.23 -5.32 -18.69
N ALA A 49 2.34 -5.88 -19.19
CA ALA A 49 2.36 -6.91 -20.25
C ALA A 49 1.60 -8.18 -19.80
N GLY A 50 1.61 -8.47 -18.52
CA GLY A 50 0.85 -9.55 -17.87
C GLY A 50 -0.67 -9.36 -17.86
N GLY A 51 -1.18 -8.25 -18.40
CA GLY A 51 -2.60 -8.01 -18.68
C GLY A 51 -3.37 -7.21 -17.63
N VAL A 52 -2.70 -6.70 -16.57
CA VAL A 52 -3.37 -5.90 -15.53
C VAL A 52 -4.01 -4.63 -16.11
N GLY A 53 -5.15 -4.21 -15.57
CA GLY A 53 -5.81 -2.96 -15.98
C GLY A 53 -5.02 -1.72 -15.58
N MET A 54 -4.48 -1.71 -14.36
CA MET A 54 -3.63 -0.62 -13.83
C MET A 54 -2.54 -1.18 -12.91
N THR A 55 -1.33 -0.62 -12.97
CA THR A 55 -0.27 -0.91 -12.01
C THR A 55 0.01 0.30 -11.12
N THR A 56 0.19 0.08 -9.80
CA THR A 56 0.43 1.17 -8.82
C THR A 56 1.85 1.10 -8.30
N ILE A 57 2.66 2.11 -8.58
CA ILE A 57 4.01 2.27 -8.01
C ILE A 57 3.88 2.65 -6.54
N ALA A 58 4.64 2.04 -5.65
CA ALA A 58 4.49 2.26 -4.21
C ALA A 58 5.80 2.35 -3.42
N TYR A 59 5.74 3.12 -2.38
CA TYR A 59 4.99 4.36 -2.31
C TYR A 59 5.98 5.51 -2.38
N ALA A 60 5.58 6.61 -2.95
CA ALA A 60 6.42 7.79 -3.00
C ALA A 60 6.14 8.67 -1.78
N ALA A 61 7.19 9.02 -1.03
CA ALA A 61 7.10 9.99 0.05
C ALA A 61 6.82 11.38 -0.52
N VAL A 62 5.81 12.07 0.00
CA VAL A 62 5.46 13.44 -0.45
C VAL A 62 6.45 14.50 0.03
N THR A 63 7.24 14.19 1.04
CA THR A 63 8.37 14.99 1.54
C THR A 63 9.50 14.06 1.95
N GLN A 64 10.73 14.58 2.06
CA GLN A 64 11.87 13.79 2.56
C GLN A 64 11.60 13.24 3.98
N SER A 65 10.94 14.01 4.84
CA SER A 65 10.56 13.56 6.20
C SER A 65 9.59 12.36 6.20
N GLY A 66 8.93 12.09 5.07
CA GLY A 66 8.03 10.95 4.88
C GLY A 66 8.68 9.66 4.43
N LEU A 67 9.99 9.62 4.24
CA LEU A 67 10.73 8.41 3.90
C LEU A 67 10.77 7.44 5.07
N SER A 68 10.47 6.17 4.82
CA SER A 68 10.63 5.07 5.80
C SER A 68 11.85 4.18 5.50
N PHE A 69 12.36 4.20 4.26
CA PHE A 69 13.48 3.36 3.80
C PHE A 69 14.38 4.09 2.80
N ASP A 70 15.66 3.71 2.74
CA ASP A 70 16.67 4.30 1.86
C ASP A 70 16.34 4.15 0.36
N ARG A 71 15.67 3.06 -0.01
CA ARG A 71 15.37 2.71 -1.40
C ARG A 71 13.92 2.99 -1.77
N GLN A 72 13.31 3.99 -1.14
CA GLN A 72 11.95 4.45 -1.39
C GLN A 72 11.95 5.67 -2.31
N LEU A 73 10.95 5.79 -3.18
CA LEU A 73 10.73 7.02 -3.95
C LEU A 73 10.43 8.20 -3.03
N TRP A 74 10.94 9.37 -3.41
CA TRP A 74 10.59 10.65 -2.83
C TRP A 74 10.25 11.64 -3.93
N MET A 75 9.02 12.18 -3.91
CA MET A 75 8.49 13.11 -4.91
C MET A 75 9.24 14.44 -4.87
N ARG A 76 9.82 14.80 -6.00
CA ARG A 76 10.53 16.05 -6.26
C ARG A 76 10.72 16.24 -7.75
N PRO A 77 10.98 17.49 -8.25
CA PRO A 77 11.07 17.75 -9.68
C PRO A 77 12.13 16.92 -10.43
N GLU A 78 13.26 16.63 -9.78
CA GLU A 78 14.41 15.95 -10.41
C GLU A 78 14.09 14.51 -10.85
N ILE A 79 13.08 13.88 -10.27
CA ILE A 79 12.73 12.48 -10.62
C ILE A 79 11.63 12.39 -11.69
N ILE A 80 11.00 13.50 -12.07
CA ILE A 80 9.89 13.52 -13.04
C ILE A 80 10.29 12.87 -14.37
N PRO A 81 11.45 13.19 -14.99
CA PRO A 81 11.84 12.55 -16.24
C PRO A 81 11.93 11.01 -16.14
N GLY A 82 12.52 10.50 -15.05
CA GLY A 82 12.62 9.05 -14.83
C GLY A 82 11.27 8.39 -14.57
N LEU A 83 10.34 9.09 -13.90
CA LEU A 83 8.96 8.60 -13.73
C LEU A 83 8.21 8.56 -15.06
N ARG A 84 8.40 9.57 -15.92
CA ARG A 84 7.81 9.61 -17.27
C ARG A 84 8.29 8.44 -18.14
N GLU A 85 9.56 8.06 -18.06
CA GLU A 85 10.04 6.86 -18.75
C GLU A 85 9.29 5.58 -18.31
N ILE A 86 8.89 5.50 -17.04
CA ILE A 86 8.11 4.36 -16.52
C ILE A 86 6.67 4.44 -17.02
N THR A 87 6.01 5.60 -16.91
CA THR A 87 4.62 5.76 -17.36
C THR A 87 4.48 5.48 -18.85
N ASP A 88 5.35 6.03 -19.68
CA ASP A 88 5.38 5.79 -21.12
C ASP A 88 5.59 4.31 -21.47
N ALA A 89 6.46 3.62 -20.73
CA ALA A 89 6.72 2.20 -20.93
C ALA A 89 5.51 1.32 -20.53
N VAL A 90 4.84 1.63 -19.41
CA VAL A 90 3.63 0.94 -18.96
C VAL A 90 2.47 1.17 -19.94
N HIS A 91 2.29 2.39 -20.44
CA HIS A 91 1.26 2.74 -21.43
C HIS A 91 1.45 1.95 -22.75
N LYS A 92 2.69 1.72 -23.19
CA LYS A 92 2.98 0.88 -24.38
C LYS A 92 2.45 -0.54 -24.23
N GLU A 93 2.37 -1.06 -23.01
CA GLU A 93 1.77 -2.37 -22.69
C GLU A 93 0.23 -2.30 -22.53
N GLY A 94 -0.37 -1.12 -22.76
CA GLY A 94 -1.82 -0.89 -22.73
C GLY A 94 -2.43 -0.93 -21.33
N ALA A 95 -1.65 -0.79 -20.27
CA ALA A 95 -2.14 -0.64 -18.89
C ALA A 95 -2.10 0.82 -18.45
N ALA A 96 -3.02 1.23 -17.59
CA ALA A 96 -2.92 2.48 -16.86
C ALA A 96 -1.87 2.37 -15.74
N VAL A 97 -1.36 3.51 -15.29
CA VAL A 97 -0.38 3.57 -14.22
C VAL A 97 -0.75 4.60 -13.16
N SER A 98 -0.68 4.19 -11.90
CA SER A 98 -0.88 5.06 -10.74
C SER A 98 0.36 5.08 -9.84
N ILE A 99 0.44 6.09 -9.00
CA ILE A 99 1.46 6.19 -7.96
C ILE A 99 0.79 6.38 -6.60
N GLN A 100 1.21 5.59 -5.60
CA GLN A 100 0.75 5.78 -4.24
C GLN A 100 1.57 6.88 -3.57
N LEU A 101 0.90 7.91 -3.05
CA LEU A 101 1.47 9.06 -2.34
C LEU A 101 1.23 8.92 -0.84
N GLY A 102 2.28 9.06 -0.04
CA GLY A 102 2.17 8.91 1.40
C GLY A 102 3.29 9.61 2.17
N HIS A 103 3.13 9.57 3.49
CA HIS A 103 4.14 10.00 4.45
C HIS A 103 4.16 9.00 5.60
N CYS A 104 5.32 8.40 5.90
CA CYS A 104 5.38 7.31 6.88
C CYS A 104 5.06 7.75 8.33
N GLY A 105 5.08 9.04 8.62
CA GLY A 105 4.82 9.53 9.97
C GLY A 105 5.88 9.04 10.95
N ASN A 106 5.43 8.42 12.03
CA ASN A 106 6.27 7.91 13.12
C ASN A 106 7.10 6.65 12.78
N MET A 107 7.01 6.17 11.52
CA MET A 107 7.69 4.95 11.07
C MET A 107 9.09 5.19 10.50
N SER A 108 9.57 6.44 10.48
CA SER A 108 10.89 6.81 9.96
C SER A 108 11.99 6.75 11.03
N HIS A 109 13.22 6.83 10.55
CA HIS A 109 14.42 7.11 11.36
C HIS A 109 15.10 8.39 10.88
N LYS A 110 15.75 9.13 11.81
CA LYS A 110 16.49 10.33 11.45
C LYS A 110 17.58 10.06 10.40
N SER A 111 18.20 8.88 10.42
CA SER A 111 19.21 8.45 9.43
C SER A 111 18.64 8.29 8.01
N ILE A 112 17.33 8.07 7.89
CA ILE A 112 16.63 7.89 6.60
C ILE A 112 16.05 9.22 6.11
N CYS A 113 15.25 9.88 6.97
CA CYS A 113 14.53 11.09 6.57
C CYS A 113 15.29 12.39 6.82
N GLY A 114 16.51 12.34 7.41
CA GLY A 114 17.37 13.50 7.64
C GLY A 114 16.96 14.39 8.82
N VAL A 115 15.74 14.23 9.35
CA VAL A 115 15.17 15.05 10.43
C VAL A 115 14.60 14.16 11.54
N THR A 116 14.20 14.77 12.67
CA THR A 116 13.40 14.03 13.66
C THR A 116 12.08 13.60 13.03
N PRO A 117 11.73 12.28 13.04
CA PRO A 117 10.46 11.81 12.52
C PRO A 117 9.28 12.57 13.13
N VAL A 118 8.25 12.79 12.31
CA VAL A 118 7.03 13.49 12.73
C VAL A 118 5.84 12.56 12.72
N GLY A 119 4.79 12.85 13.49
CA GLY A 119 3.57 12.08 13.56
C GLY A 119 2.42 12.91 14.07
N ALA A 120 1.25 12.31 14.29
CA ALA A 120 0.09 13.00 14.86
C ALA A 120 0.39 13.51 16.28
N SER A 121 1.11 12.73 17.09
CA SER A 121 1.51 13.07 18.45
C SER A 121 2.98 12.74 18.71
N SER A 122 3.58 13.43 19.69
CA SER A 122 4.94 13.09 20.15
C SER A 122 4.94 11.78 20.92
N GLY A 123 6.03 11.02 20.82
CA GLY A 123 6.18 9.75 21.52
C GLY A 123 7.43 8.99 21.12
N PHE A 124 7.49 7.73 21.53
CA PHE A 124 8.52 6.79 21.12
C PHE A 124 7.89 5.64 20.34
N ASN A 125 8.39 5.38 19.13
CA ASN A 125 7.94 4.23 18.33
C ASN A 125 8.84 3.03 18.63
N LEU A 126 8.29 2.01 19.28
CA LEU A 126 9.02 0.79 19.65
C LEU A 126 9.38 -0.08 18.43
N TYR A 127 8.55 -0.07 17.38
CA TYR A 127 8.74 -0.91 16.18
C TYR A 127 9.76 -0.35 15.19
N SER A 128 9.97 0.96 15.24
CA SER A 128 11.05 1.68 14.59
C SER A 128 11.70 2.53 15.68
N PRO A 129 12.62 1.97 16.52
CA PRO A 129 13.04 2.59 17.77
C PRO A 129 13.56 4.03 17.57
N THR A 130 12.64 4.99 17.68
CA THR A 130 12.91 6.41 17.42
C THR A 130 11.98 7.32 18.23
N PHE A 131 12.48 8.48 18.59
CA PHE A 131 11.65 9.55 19.13
C PHE A 131 10.95 10.27 18.00
N VAL A 132 9.66 10.54 18.18
CA VAL A 132 8.77 11.18 17.23
C VAL A 132 8.31 12.51 17.81
N ARG A 133 8.31 13.54 17.00
CA ARG A 133 7.73 14.85 17.32
C ARG A 133 6.32 14.92 16.71
N GLY A 134 5.34 15.33 17.51
CA GLY A 134 4.02 15.67 16.99
C GLY A 134 4.11 16.88 16.04
N LEU A 135 3.43 16.81 14.90
CA LEU A 135 3.29 17.97 14.01
C LEU A 135 2.55 19.10 14.75
N ARG A 136 3.11 20.31 14.68
CA ARG A 136 2.42 21.50 15.19
C ARG A 136 1.26 21.85 14.26
N LYS A 137 0.24 22.53 14.78
CA LYS A 137 -0.94 22.93 14.03
C LYS A 137 -0.57 23.71 12.77
N GLU A 138 0.39 24.64 12.89
CA GLU A 138 0.84 25.51 11.81
C GLU A 138 1.58 24.77 10.69
N GLU A 139 2.06 23.55 10.95
CA GLU A 139 2.77 22.71 9.97
C GLU A 139 1.78 21.87 9.11
N LEU A 140 0.55 21.65 9.59
CA LEU A 140 -0.42 20.79 8.92
C LEU A 140 -0.83 21.30 7.52
N PRO A 141 -1.10 22.60 7.31
CA PRO A 141 -1.41 23.11 5.97
C PRO A 141 -0.27 22.90 4.97
N GLN A 142 0.98 23.05 5.42
CA GLN A 142 2.14 22.82 4.57
C GLN A 142 2.29 21.32 4.22
N MET A 143 2.03 20.44 5.17
CA MET A 143 2.04 19.00 4.93
C MET A 143 0.94 18.59 3.94
N ALA A 144 -0.28 19.13 4.06
CA ALA A 144 -1.35 18.91 3.10
C ALA A 144 -0.99 19.40 1.69
N LYS A 145 -0.40 20.60 1.57
CA LYS A 145 0.09 21.14 0.30
C LYS A 145 1.15 20.26 -0.36
N ALA A 146 1.99 19.55 0.42
CA ALA A 146 2.99 18.64 -0.12
C ALA A 146 2.34 17.45 -0.85
N TYR A 147 1.17 16.95 -0.39
CA TYR A 147 0.39 15.96 -1.13
C TYR A 147 -0.12 16.52 -2.45
N GLY A 148 -0.76 17.70 -2.45
CA GLY A 148 -1.22 18.36 -3.68
C GLY A 148 -0.08 18.61 -4.68
N GLN A 149 1.07 19.09 -4.20
CA GLN A 149 2.25 19.29 -5.05
C GLN A 149 2.76 17.96 -5.65
N SER A 150 2.73 16.88 -4.88
CA SER A 150 3.11 15.55 -5.38
C SER A 150 2.15 15.04 -6.45
N VAL A 151 0.86 15.38 -6.36
CA VAL A 151 -0.13 15.11 -7.43
C VAL A 151 0.21 15.88 -8.71
N ASN A 152 0.58 17.16 -8.61
CA ASN A 152 1.02 17.94 -9.79
C ASN A 152 2.24 17.29 -10.48
N TRP A 153 3.24 16.85 -9.71
CA TRP A 153 4.41 16.16 -10.26
C TRP A 153 4.06 14.78 -10.85
N ALA A 154 3.11 14.06 -10.24
CA ALA A 154 2.61 12.80 -10.80
C ALA A 154 1.92 13.04 -12.16
N ARG A 155 1.09 14.09 -12.27
CA ARG A 155 0.46 14.48 -13.52
C ARG A 155 1.53 14.85 -14.58
N GLU A 156 2.51 15.67 -14.23
CA GLU A 156 3.62 16.02 -15.10
C GLU A 156 4.41 14.78 -15.54
N ALA A 157 4.56 13.79 -14.69
CA ALA A 157 5.19 12.51 -15.02
C ALA A 157 4.31 11.57 -15.87
N GLY A 158 3.06 11.91 -16.18
CA GLY A 158 2.17 11.14 -17.05
C GLY A 158 1.41 10.00 -16.35
N PHE A 159 1.24 10.06 -15.02
CA PHE A 159 0.38 9.11 -14.31
C PHE A 159 -1.11 9.37 -14.60
N ASP A 160 -1.89 8.30 -14.77
CA ASP A 160 -3.34 8.36 -14.97
C ASP A 160 -4.11 8.54 -13.66
N ALA A 161 -3.53 8.11 -12.56
CA ALA A 161 -4.14 8.14 -11.24
C ALA A 161 -3.11 8.33 -10.12
N VAL A 162 -3.60 8.80 -8.97
CA VAL A 162 -2.90 8.72 -7.69
C VAL A 162 -3.68 7.89 -6.69
N GLU A 163 -2.98 7.17 -5.81
CA GLU A 163 -3.56 6.49 -4.66
C GLU A 163 -3.05 7.15 -3.38
N ILE A 164 -3.92 7.82 -2.62
CA ILE A 164 -3.55 8.47 -1.35
C ILE A 164 -3.50 7.43 -0.25
N HIS A 165 -2.38 7.36 0.46
CA HIS A 165 -2.19 6.38 1.52
C HIS A 165 -2.72 6.88 2.85
N ALA A 166 -3.97 6.56 3.17
CA ALA A 166 -4.67 6.92 4.41
C ALA A 166 -4.81 5.75 5.41
N GLY A 167 -4.08 4.65 5.19
CA GLY A 167 -4.14 3.44 6.01
C GLY A 167 -2.81 3.02 6.64
N HIS A 168 -2.80 1.83 7.21
CA HIS A 168 -1.65 1.05 7.67
C HIS A 168 -0.76 1.70 8.74
N GLY A 169 -1.27 2.74 9.45
CA GLY A 169 -0.51 3.45 10.47
C GLY A 169 0.50 4.47 9.94
N TYR A 170 0.36 4.90 8.66
CA TYR A 170 1.10 6.02 8.12
C TYR A 170 0.47 7.36 8.53
N LEU A 171 1.01 8.50 8.13
CA LEU A 171 0.71 9.79 8.75
C LEU A 171 -0.79 10.11 8.82
N ILE A 172 -1.55 9.99 7.74
CA ILE A 172 -3.00 10.23 7.74
C ILE A 172 -3.70 9.24 8.69
N SER A 173 -3.36 7.95 8.60
CA SER A 173 -3.88 6.91 9.51
C SER A 173 -3.51 7.18 10.97
N GLN A 174 -2.34 7.78 11.25
CA GLN A 174 -1.94 8.18 12.61
C GLN A 174 -2.80 9.30 13.19
N PHE A 175 -3.33 10.19 12.34
CA PHE A 175 -4.32 11.18 12.77
C PHE A 175 -5.68 10.55 13.02
N LEU A 176 -6.10 9.61 12.18
CA LEU A 176 -7.39 8.92 12.28
C LEU A 176 -7.46 7.97 13.49
N SER A 177 -6.37 7.27 13.80
CA SER A 177 -6.34 6.26 14.85
C SER A 177 -6.27 6.88 16.26
N PRO A 178 -7.16 6.49 17.19
CA PRO A 178 -7.08 6.94 18.58
C PRO A 178 -5.83 6.41 19.30
N TYR A 179 -5.20 5.35 18.77
CA TYR A 179 -3.97 4.77 19.32
C TYR A 179 -2.75 5.68 19.16
N THR A 180 -2.69 6.49 18.12
CA THR A 180 -1.55 7.37 17.82
C THR A 180 -1.88 8.85 17.94
N ASN A 181 -3.16 9.22 17.89
CA ASN A 181 -3.59 10.60 18.00
C ASN A 181 -4.04 10.91 19.43
N HIS A 182 -3.12 11.46 20.21
CA HIS A 182 -3.36 11.91 21.59
C HIS A 182 -3.45 13.44 21.69
N ARG A 183 -3.72 14.13 20.59
CA ARG A 183 -3.82 15.60 20.52
C ARG A 183 -4.98 16.12 21.36
N LYS A 184 -4.82 17.36 21.86
CA LYS A 184 -5.84 18.06 22.65
C LYS A 184 -6.38 19.29 21.93
N ASP A 185 -5.89 19.56 20.72
CA ASP A 185 -6.37 20.60 19.83
C ASP A 185 -7.48 20.06 18.90
N GLU A 186 -7.95 20.89 17.96
CA GLU A 186 -9.00 20.55 17.01
C GLU A 186 -8.68 19.43 16.01
N PHE A 187 -7.49 18.85 16.06
CA PHE A 187 -7.07 17.69 15.26
C PHE A 187 -7.03 16.38 16.05
N GLY A 188 -7.56 16.36 17.29
CA GLY A 188 -7.58 15.19 18.15
C GLY A 188 -8.86 15.06 18.97
N GLY A 189 -8.99 13.93 19.70
CA GLY A 189 -10.17 13.61 20.49
C GLY A 189 -11.28 12.96 19.66
N SER A 190 -12.33 13.68 19.30
CA SER A 190 -13.47 13.14 18.52
C SER A 190 -13.03 12.65 17.14
N LEU A 191 -13.79 11.72 16.55
CA LEU A 191 -13.52 11.22 15.19
C LEU A 191 -13.52 12.38 14.17
N GLU A 192 -14.46 13.31 14.29
CA GLU A 192 -14.52 14.48 13.41
C GLU A 192 -13.23 15.30 13.46
N ASN A 193 -12.71 15.57 14.65
CA ASN A 193 -11.42 16.26 14.79
C ASN A 193 -10.25 15.45 14.20
N ARG A 194 -10.24 14.14 14.38
CA ARG A 194 -9.21 13.24 13.84
C ARG A 194 -9.24 13.19 12.30
N MET A 195 -10.38 13.41 11.67
CA MET A 195 -10.52 13.49 10.20
C MET A 195 -10.03 14.82 9.61
N ARG A 196 -9.98 15.93 10.33
CA ARG A 196 -9.63 17.26 9.79
C ARG A 196 -8.32 17.32 9.01
N PHE A 197 -7.30 16.60 9.44
CA PHE A 197 -6.05 16.56 8.67
C PHE A 197 -6.22 15.80 7.35
N MET A 198 -6.99 14.72 7.34
CA MET A 198 -7.35 14.00 6.11
C MET A 198 -8.13 14.92 5.16
N ASP A 199 -9.12 15.66 5.65
CA ASP A 199 -9.91 16.61 4.86
C ASP A 199 -9.00 17.65 4.18
N MET A 200 -8.06 18.25 4.94
CA MET A 200 -7.07 19.19 4.39
C MET A 200 -6.21 18.57 3.28
N VAL A 201 -5.79 17.33 3.45
CA VAL A 201 -5.01 16.60 2.43
C VAL A 201 -5.87 16.35 1.19
N MET A 202 -7.13 15.91 1.36
CA MET A 202 -8.03 15.63 0.25
C MET A 202 -8.38 16.89 -0.53
N GLU A 203 -8.61 18.03 0.13
CA GLU A 203 -8.82 19.33 -0.53
C GLU A 203 -7.65 19.68 -1.47
N GLU A 204 -6.40 19.59 -0.99
CA GLU A 204 -5.22 19.89 -1.80
C GLU A 204 -5.01 18.87 -2.94
N VAL A 205 -5.27 17.59 -2.67
CA VAL A 205 -5.18 16.50 -3.65
C VAL A 205 -6.22 16.68 -4.77
N MET A 206 -7.50 16.87 -4.42
CA MET A 206 -8.56 17.02 -5.40
C MET A 206 -8.40 18.28 -6.24
N ARG A 207 -7.98 19.39 -5.61
CA ARG A 207 -7.64 20.62 -6.32
C ARG A 207 -6.51 20.41 -7.34
N ALA A 208 -5.46 19.64 -6.97
CA ALA A 208 -4.35 19.33 -7.84
C ALA A 208 -4.69 18.29 -8.92
N ALA A 209 -5.56 17.30 -8.61
CA ALA A 209 -6.01 16.29 -9.56
C ALA A 209 -6.88 16.87 -10.68
N GLY A 210 -7.66 17.92 -10.39
CA GLY A 210 -8.55 18.51 -11.37
C GLY A 210 -9.60 17.53 -11.89
N ASN A 211 -9.92 17.63 -13.20
CA ASN A 211 -10.95 16.80 -13.83
C ASN A 211 -10.38 15.65 -14.67
N ASP A 212 -9.08 15.50 -14.75
CA ASP A 212 -8.39 14.61 -15.70
C ASP A 212 -7.58 13.50 -15.02
N MET A 213 -7.35 13.56 -13.71
CA MET A 213 -6.62 12.54 -12.98
C MET A 213 -7.54 11.80 -11.97
N ALA A 214 -7.50 10.47 -11.98
CA ALA A 214 -8.24 9.68 -11.02
C ALA A 214 -7.57 9.71 -9.63
N VAL A 215 -8.39 9.82 -8.57
CA VAL A 215 -7.94 9.82 -7.16
C VAL A 215 -8.54 8.63 -6.43
N LEU A 216 -7.69 7.66 -6.09
CA LEU A 216 -8.04 6.56 -5.20
C LEU A 216 -7.56 6.88 -3.78
N VAL A 217 -8.24 6.38 -2.76
CA VAL A 217 -7.78 6.49 -1.37
C VAL A 217 -7.73 5.09 -0.76
N LYS A 218 -6.54 4.67 -0.32
CA LYS A 218 -6.39 3.43 0.44
C LYS A 218 -6.56 3.74 1.92
N THR A 219 -7.62 3.16 2.51
CA THR A 219 -8.01 3.38 3.91
C THR A 219 -8.08 2.08 4.69
N ASN A 220 -8.01 2.16 6.02
CA ASN A 220 -8.23 1.02 6.90
C ASN A 220 -9.72 0.79 7.14
N MET A 221 -10.15 -0.46 7.08
CA MET A 221 -11.45 -0.91 7.60
C MET A 221 -11.41 -1.09 9.12
N ARG A 222 -10.23 -1.39 9.66
CA ARG A 222 -9.86 -1.35 11.09
C ARG A 222 -8.34 -1.42 11.27
N ASP A 223 -7.84 -0.99 12.41
CA ASP A 223 -6.40 -1.04 12.69
C ASP A 223 -5.92 -2.45 13.06
N GLY A 224 -6.82 -3.35 13.45
CA GLY A 224 -6.55 -4.77 13.68
C GLY A 224 -5.94 -5.09 15.06
N PHE A 225 -6.10 -4.19 16.04
CA PHE A 225 -5.70 -4.41 17.43
C PHE A 225 -6.54 -3.54 18.39
N LYS A 226 -6.60 -3.96 19.65
CA LYS A 226 -7.35 -3.28 20.70
C LYS A 226 -6.86 -1.84 20.94
N GLY A 227 -7.78 -0.88 20.90
CA GLY A 227 -7.49 0.55 21.07
C GLY A 227 -7.12 1.30 19.79
N GLY A 228 -7.09 0.61 18.64
CA GLY A 228 -7.05 1.23 17.31
C GLY A 228 -8.44 1.63 16.82
N MET A 229 -8.49 2.15 15.59
CA MET A 229 -9.75 2.48 14.92
C MET A 229 -10.49 1.19 14.55
N GLU A 230 -11.78 1.14 14.87
CA GLU A 230 -12.68 0.03 14.58
C GLU A 230 -13.61 0.34 13.41
N ILE A 231 -14.32 -0.69 12.93
CA ILE A 231 -15.05 -0.66 11.66
C ILE A 231 -16.12 0.43 11.58
N ASP A 232 -16.81 0.73 12.67
CA ASP A 232 -17.88 1.74 12.68
C ASP A 232 -17.33 3.16 12.50
N GLU A 233 -16.18 3.48 13.11
CA GLU A 233 -15.45 4.73 12.85
C GLU A 233 -14.88 4.75 11.42
N ALA A 234 -14.32 3.63 10.95
CA ALA A 234 -13.74 3.54 9.61
C ALA A 234 -14.78 3.71 8.50
N VAL A 235 -16.02 3.26 8.68
CA VAL A 235 -17.12 3.53 7.77
C VAL A 235 -17.45 5.05 7.71
N GLN A 236 -17.38 5.76 8.85
CA GLN A 236 -17.56 7.22 8.84
C GLN A 236 -16.42 7.93 8.12
N VAL A 237 -15.18 7.47 8.31
CA VAL A 237 -14.01 7.96 7.53
C VAL A 237 -14.22 7.73 6.04
N ALA A 238 -14.71 6.55 5.63
CA ALA A 238 -14.98 6.25 4.23
C ALA A 238 -16.07 7.18 3.63
N LYS A 239 -17.16 7.41 4.35
CA LYS A 239 -18.20 8.36 3.95
C LYS A 239 -17.66 9.79 3.80
N ARG A 240 -16.76 10.21 4.69
CA ARG A 240 -16.11 11.52 4.59
C ARG A 240 -15.22 11.61 3.36
N LEU A 241 -14.43 10.58 3.04
CA LEU A 241 -13.62 10.53 1.83
C LEU A 241 -14.45 10.62 0.54
N VAL A 242 -15.66 10.03 0.53
CA VAL A 242 -16.62 10.21 -0.58
C VAL A 242 -17.04 11.67 -0.69
N GLN A 243 -17.40 12.31 0.43
CA GLN A 243 -17.78 13.73 0.48
C GLN A 243 -16.63 14.65 0.05
N ASP A 244 -15.38 14.29 0.37
CA ASP A 244 -14.17 15.02 -0.02
C ASP A 244 -13.80 14.79 -1.49
N GLY A 245 -14.59 14.01 -2.24
CA GLY A 245 -14.45 13.86 -3.68
C GLY A 245 -13.57 12.70 -4.16
N ALA A 246 -13.19 11.75 -3.30
CA ALA A 246 -12.47 10.56 -3.74
C ALA A 246 -13.22 9.83 -4.87
N HIS A 247 -12.50 9.39 -5.91
CA HIS A 247 -13.10 8.69 -7.04
C HIS A 247 -13.25 7.18 -6.81
N ALA A 248 -12.47 6.58 -5.90
CA ALA A 248 -12.61 5.21 -5.45
C ALA A 248 -11.95 4.99 -4.08
N LEU A 249 -12.45 4.02 -3.30
CA LEU A 249 -11.82 3.60 -2.05
C LEU A 249 -11.20 2.21 -2.19
N VAL A 250 -9.95 2.08 -1.76
CA VAL A 250 -9.24 0.80 -1.64
C VAL A 250 -9.33 0.34 -0.19
N LEU A 251 -10.13 -0.71 0.04
CA LEU A 251 -10.47 -1.19 1.37
C LEU A 251 -9.40 -2.13 1.91
N SER A 252 -8.54 -1.64 2.79
CA SER A 252 -7.48 -2.40 3.43
C SER A 252 -7.63 -2.38 4.96
N GLY A 253 -6.64 -2.83 5.70
CA GLY A 253 -6.69 -2.81 7.16
C GLY A 253 -5.36 -3.15 7.79
N GLY A 254 -5.26 -2.86 9.09
CA GLY A 254 -4.07 -3.11 9.88
C GLY A 254 -3.17 -1.90 10.06
N PHE A 255 -2.14 -2.09 10.87
CA PHE A 255 -1.22 -1.05 11.30
C PHE A 255 0.20 -1.63 11.30
N VAL A 256 1.04 -1.24 10.35
CA VAL A 256 2.33 -1.92 10.07
C VAL A 256 3.24 -1.97 11.29
N SER A 257 3.28 -0.93 12.13
CA SER A 257 4.10 -0.91 13.33
C SER A 257 3.56 -1.76 14.48
N LYS A 258 2.26 -2.05 14.55
CA LYS A 258 1.63 -2.73 15.67
C LYS A 258 1.07 -4.11 15.30
N ALA A 259 0.49 -4.23 14.12
CA ALA A 259 -0.20 -5.44 13.64
C ALA A 259 0.17 -5.75 12.17
N PRO A 260 1.47 -5.92 11.81
CA PRO A 260 1.87 -6.10 10.41
C PRO A 260 1.24 -7.33 9.76
N MET A 261 1.08 -8.42 10.51
CA MET A 261 0.51 -9.65 9.97
C MET A 261 -1.01 -9.60 9.81
N TYR A 262 -1.70 -8.60 10.36
CA TYR A 262 -3.10 -8.34 10.04
C TYR A 262 -3.26 -7.92 8.57
N VAL A 263 -2.33 -7.10 8.05
CA VAL A 263 -2.29 -6.68 6.65
C VAL A 263 -1.86 -7.82 5.73
N MET A 264 -0.77 -8.52 6.11
CA MET A 264 -0.04 -9.43 5.23
C MET A 264 -0.48 -10.88 5.32
N ARG A 265 -1.03 -11.29 6.47
CA ARG A 265 -1.36 -12.69 6.82
C ARG A 265 -0.16 -13.65 6.71
N GLY A 266 -0.29 -14.83 7.29
CA GLY A 266 0.80 -15.79 7.41
C GLY A 266 1.74 -15.46 8.57
N ALA A 267 2.95 -15.99 8.53
CA ALA A 267 4.00 -15.71 9.50
C ALA A 267 5.08 -14.80 8.89
N MET A 268 5.74 -13.99 9.75
CA MET A 268 6.93 -13.27 9.33
C MET A 268 8.13 -14.21 9.29
N PRO A 269 8.84 -14.36 8.15
CA PRO A 269 10.02 -15.21 8.05
C PRO A 269 11.24 -14.53 8.69
N ILE A 270 11.33 -14.59 10.02
CA ILE A 270 12.35 -13.88 10.82
C ILE A 270 13.79 -14.19 10.36
N LYS A 271 14.09 -15.44 9.95
CA LYS A 271 15.43 -15.78 9.46
C LYS A 271 15.73 -15.02 8.16
N SER A 272 14.78 -14.99 7.23
CA SER A 272 14.93 -14.26 5.95
C SER A 272 15.07 -12.76 6.20
N MET A 273 14.21 -12.18 7.05
CA MET A 273 14.28 -10.75 7.39
C MET A 273 15.62 -10.37 7.99
N THR A 274 16.12 -11.17 8.94
CA THR A 274 17.38 -10.89 9.61
C THR A 274 18.62 -11.28 8.80
N HIS A 275 18.49 -12.09 7.73
CA HIS A 275 19.60 -12.48 6.88
C HIS A 275 20.27 -11.26 6.25
N TYR A 276 19.47 -10.35 5.72
CA TYR A 276 19.93 -9.16 5.00
C TYR A 276 20.26 -7.97 5.90
N MET A 277 20.02 -8.05 7.23
CA MET A 277 20.36 -6.99 8.17
C MET A 277 21.87 -6.88 8.38
N ASN A 278 22.44 -5.68 8.25
CA ASN A 278 23.85 -5.41 8.49
C ASN A 278 24.18 -5.22 9.97
N CYS A 279 23.24 -4.71 10.77
CA CYS A 279 23.44 -4.43 12.20
C CYS A 279 23.31 -5.74 13.02
N TRP A 280 24.44 -6.26 13.52
CA TRP A 280 24.50 -7.57 14.19
C TRP A 280 23.65 -7.64 15.47
N TRP A 281 23.69 -6.61 16.32
CA TRP A 281 22.93 -6.61 17.59
C TRP A 281 21.42 -6.55 17.35
N LEU A 282 20.97 -5.76 16.35
CA LEU A 282 19.57 -5.71 15.94
C LEU A 282 19.13 -7.06 15.36
N LYS A 283 19.97 -7.68 14.55
CA LYS A 283 19.75 -9.02 13.97
C LYS A 283 19.50 -10.07 15.06
N TYR A 284 20.34 -10.10 16.10
CA TYR A 284 20.15 -11.05 17.21
C TYR A 284 18.92 -10.70 18.06
N GLY A 285 18.68 -9.44 18.36
CA GLY A 285 17.50 -8.98 19.08
C GLY A 285 16.20 -9.41 18.38
N VAL A 286 16.10 -9.16 17.07
CA VAL A 286 14.93 -9.56 16.28
C VAL A 286 14.78 -11.09 16.23
N ARG A 287 15.86 -11.87 16.17
CA ARG A 287 15.79 -13.34 16.23
C ARG A 287 15.26 -13.87 17.55
N MET A 288 15.58 -13.23 18.66
CA MET A 288 15.15 -13.63 19.99
C MET A 288 13.66 -13.31 20.25
N VAL A 289 13.24 -12.07 19.94
CA VAL A 289 11.91 -11.60 20.32
C VAL A 289 10.92 -11.47 19.16
N GLY A 290 11.37 -11.54 17.90
CA GLY A 290 10.57 -11.22 16.72
C GLY A 290 9.32 -12.08 16.57
N LYS A 291 9.36 -13.37 16.90
CA LYS A 291 8.17 -14.23 16.85
C LYS A 291 7.09 -13.83 17.85
N TRP A 292 7.50 -13.32 19.01
CA TRP A 292 6.58 -12.82 20.03
C TRP A 292 6.04 -11.44 19.68
N MET A 293 6.88 -10.56 19.13
CA MET A 293 6.48 -9.20 18.71
C MET A 293 5.62 -9.18 17.45
N ILE A 294 5.80 -10.18 16.56
CA ILE A 294 5.11 -10.26 15.27
C ILE A 294 4.34 -11.60 15.22
N PRO A 295 3.17 -11.67 15.88
CA PRO A 295 2.38 -12.90 15.94
C PRO A 295 1.89 -13.29 14.53
N THR A 296 1.84 -14.60 14.28
CA THR A 296 1.27 -15.17 13.04
C THR A 296 -0.24 -14.92 12.99
N VAL A 297 -0.73 -14.49 11.84
CA VAL A 297 -2.17 -14.44 11.54
C VAL A 297 -2.42 -15.35 10.34
N PRO A 298 -3.20 -16.44 10.46
CA PRO A 298 -3.41 -17.40 9.38
C PRO A 298 -3.87 -16.74 8.08
N PHE A 299 -3.35 -17.25 6.95
CA PHE A 299 -3.83 -16.84 5.64
C PHE A 299 -5.14 -17.56 5.32
N LYS A 300 -6.10 -16.81 4.81
CA LYS A 300 -7.32 -17.29 4.18
C LYS A 300 -7.52 -16.44 2.93
N GLU A 301 -7.90 -17.05 1.82
CA GLU A 301 -8.19 -16.28 0.62
C GLU A 301 -9.34 -15.30 0.87
N ALA A 302 -9.27 -14.11 0.31
CA ALA A 302 -10.22 -13.01 0.51
C ALA A 302 -10.45 -12.63 2.01
N TYR A 303 -9.40 -12.61 2.82
CA TYR A 303 -9.48 -12.46 4.28
C TYR A 303 -10.06 -11.12 4.80
N PHE A 304 -10.29 -10.16 3.95
CA PHE A 304 -10.95 -8.90 4.27
C PHE A 304 -12.40 -8.81 3.77
N LEU A 305 -12.93 -9.87 3.14
CA LEU A 305 -14.23 -9.80 2.46
C LEU A 305 -15.38 -9.47 3.43
N GLU A 306 -15.40 -10.09 4.60
CA GLU A 306 -16.44 -9.84 5.62
C GLU A 306 -16.49 -8.37 6.05
N ASP A 307 -15.34 -7.78 6.39
CA ASP A 307 -15.25 -6.36 6.73
C ASP A 307 -15.59 -5.47 5.52
N ALA A 308 -15.11 -5.82 4.33
CA ALA A 308 -15.32 -5.04 3.11
C ALA A 308 -16.81 -5.01 2.68
N LEU A 309 -17.56 -6.08 2.89
CA LEU A 309 -18.99 -6.14 2.63
C LEU A 309 -19.77 -5.13 3.49
N ARG A 310 -19.33 -4.87 4.72
CA ARG A 310 -19.91 -3.81 5.54
C ARG A 310 -19.76 -2.43 4.87
N PHE A 311 -18.61 -2.12 4.28
CA PHE A 311 -18.41 -0.89 3.50
C PHE A 311 -19.29 -0.89 2.24
N ARG A 312 -19.40 -2.03 1.53
CA ARG A 312 -20.25 -2.11 0.34
C ARG A 312 -21.71 -1.82 0.62
N THR A 313 -22.22 -2.16 1.80
CA THR A 313 -23.60 -1.83 2.19
C THR A 313 -23.80 -0.32 2.41
N GLU A 314 -22.77 0.39 2.87
CA GLU A 314 -22.84 1.78 3.31
C GLU A 314 -22.38 2.80 2.25
N ILE A 315 -21.55 2.38 1.29
CA ILE A 315 -20.98 3.23 0.24
C ILE A 315 -21.49 2.74 -1.12
N LYS A 316 -22.29 3.55 -1.81
CA LYS A 316 -22.89 3.23 -3.11
C LYS A 316 -22.47 4.20 -4.22
N GLU A 317 -21.96 5.35 -3.84
CA GLU A 317 -21.75 6.53 -4.68
C GLU A 317 -20.51 6.38 -5.58
N ILE A 318 -19.50 5.63 -5.13
CA ILE A 318 -18.24 5.46 -5.84
C ILE A 318 -17.79 4.00 -5.87
N PRO A 319 -16.93 3.62 -6.81
CA PRO A 319 -16.32 2.29 -6.87
C PRO A 319 -15.58 1.92 -5.59
N LEU A 320 -15.74 0.68 -5.13
CA LEU A 320 -14.94 0.06 -4.09
C LEU A 320 -13.97 -0.94 -4.70
N VAL A 321 -12.71 -0.81 -4.32
CA VAL A 321 -11.62 -1.68 -4.75
C VAL A 321 -11.29 -2.65 -3.62
N TYR A 322 -11.51 -3.94 -3.86
CA TYR A 322 -11.19 -4.97 -2.88
C TYR A 322 -9.69 -5.30 -2.91
N VAL A 323 -9.04 -5.37 -1.75
CA VAL A 323 -7.68 -5.91 -1.59
C VAL A 323 -7.63 -6.83 -0.38
N GLY A 324 -7.07 -8.04 -0.53
CA GLY A 324 -6.97 -8.96 0.60
C GLY A 324 -6.84 -10.44 0.18
N GLY A 325 -5.65 -10.86 -0.29
CA GLY A 325 -5.30 -12.27 -0.45
C GLY A 325 -5.97 -12.99 -1.62
N LEU A 326 -6.27 -12.32 -2.73
CA LEU A 326 -6.81 -12.94 -3.93
C LEU A 326 -5.72 -13.70 -4.69
N VAL A 327 -5.95 -14.98 -4.94
CA VAL A 327 -5.03 -15.87 -5.65
C VAL A 327 -5.73 -16.84 -6.61
N SER A 328 -7.06 -16.88 -6.68
CA SER A 328 -7.82 -17.73 -7.59
C SER A 328 -8.85 -16.97 -8.41
N ARG A 329 -9.13 -17.47 -9.60
CA ARG A 329 -10.16 -16.92 -10.48
C ARG A 329 -11.53 -16.95 -9.81
N GLU A 330 -11.89 -18.08 -9.20
CA GLU A 330 -13.16 -18.28 -8.51
C GLU A 330 -13.41 -17.20 -7.44
N LYS A 331 -12.42 -16.95 -6.58
CA LYS A 331 -12.57 -15.96 -5.50
C LYS A 331 -12.56 -14.51 -6.02
N ILE A 332 -11.88 -14.24 -7.12
CA ILE A 332 -11.92 -12.93 -7.79
C ILE A 332 -13.32 -12.66 -8.35
N ASP A 333 -13.90 -13.65 -9.04
CA ASP A 333 -15.26 -13.53 -9.61
C ASP A 333 -16.30 -13.36 -8.49
N GLU A 334 -16.22 -14.15 -7.39
CA GLU A 334 -17.08 -14.01 -6.21
C GLU A 334 -17.04 -12.58 -5.65
N VAL A 335 -15.86 -12.02 -5.44
CA VAL A 335 -15.71 -10.64 -4.92
C VAL A 335 -16.34 -9.62 -5.86
N LEU A 336 -16.18 -9.76 -7.16
CA LEU A 336 -16.82 -8.87 -8.14
C LEU A 336 -18.34 -9.03 -8.16
N ASP A 337 -18.86 -10.25 -7.95
CA ASP A 337 -20.30 -10.53 -7.88
C ASP A 337 -20.91 -10.02 -6.57
N ASP A 338 -20.14 -9.95 -5.49
CA ASP A 338 -20.50 -9.30 -4.21
C ASP A 338 -20.62 -7.77 -4.33
N GLY A 339 -20.35 -7.20 -5.51
CA GLY A 339 -20.60 -5.80 -5.83
C GLY A 339 -19.38 -4.89 -5.76
N PHE A 340 -18.16 -5.45 -5.65
CA PHE A 340 -16.94 -4.66 -5.82
C PHE A 340 -16.66 -4.40 -7.29
N GLU A 341 -16.23 -3.20 -7.62
CA GLU A 341 -15.99 -2.80 -9.01
C GLU A 341 -14.59 -3.19 -9.49
N PHE A 342 -13.61 -3.27 -8.59
CA PHE A 342 -12.22 -3.60 -8.90
C PHE A 342 -11.61 -4.49 -7.82
N VAL A 343 -10.56 -5.21 -8.19
CA VAL A 343 -9.74 -6.01 -7.28
C VAL A 343 -8.27 -5.60 -7.38
N GLN A 344 -7.60 -5.48 -6.21
CA GLN A 344 -6.16 -5.27 -6.15
C GLN A 344 -5.44 -6.55 -5.71
N MET A 345 -4.38 -6.90 -6.43
CA MET A 345 -3.51 -8.05 -6.13
C MET A 345 -2.07 -7.57 -5.94
N GLY A 346 -1.45 -7.96 -4.82
CA GLY A 346 -0.04 -7.66 -4.51
C GLY A 346 0.86 -8.85 -4.80
N ARG A 347 1.01 -9.76 -3.83
CA ARG A 347 1.93 -10.92 -3.91
C ARG A 347 1.64 -11.88 -5.06
N ALA A 348 0.38 -12.01 -5.48
CA ALA A 348 0.03 -12.82 -6.63
C ALA A 348 0.73 -12.31 -7.90
N LEU A 349 0.65 -10.99 -8.18
CA LEU A 349 1.29 -10.38 -9.35
C LEU A 349 2.82 -10.21 -9.20
N LEU A 350 3.34 -10.23 -7.98
CA LEU A 350 4.79 -10.32 -7.76
C LEU A 350 5.32 -11.73 -8.05
N ASN A 351 4.56 -12.74 -7.67
CA ASN A 351 4.90 -14.15 -7.94
C ASN A 351 4.71 -14.52 -9.42
N GLU A 352 3.68 -13.98 -10.05
CA GLU A 352 3.30 -14.29 -11.42
C GLU A 352 2.79 -13.01 -12.12
N PRO A 353 3.70 -12.20 -12.71
CA PRO A 353 3.31 -10.98 -13.43
C PRO A 353 2.25 -11.23 -14.53
N GLY A 354 2.29 -12.39 -15.20
CA GLY A 354 1.35 -12.83 -16.23
C GLY A 354 0.03 -13.40 -15.73
N PHE A 355 -0.24 -13.38 -14.43
CA PHE A 355 -1.40 -14.04 -13.84
C PHE A 355 -2.75 -13.55 -14.42
N VAL A 356 -2.87 -12.24 -14.74
CA VAL A 356 -4.12 -11.72 -15.33
C VAL A 356 -4.38 -12.28 -16.72
N ASN A 357 -3.34 -12.44 -17.56
CA ASN A 357 -3.50 -13.12 -18.86
C ASN A 357 -3.93 -14.57 -18.68
N ARG A 358 -3.39 -15.28 -17.70
CA ARG A 358 -3.78 -16.65 -17.39
C ARG A 358 -5.21 -16.75 -16.81
N LEU A 359 -5.64 -15.79 -15.98
CA LEU A 359 -7.04 -15.65 -15.56
C LEU A 359 -8.01 -15.52 -16.73
N ARG A 360 -7.57 -14.98 -17.88
CA ARG A 360 -8.42 -14.82 -19.07
C ARG A 360 -8.64 -16.15 -19.80
N THR A 361 -7.65 -17.02 -19.80
CA THR A 361 -7.63 -18.26 -20.60
C THR A 361 -7.98 -19.52 -19.80
N GLU A 362 -7.75 -19.52 -18.49
CA GLU A 362 -7.96 -20.67 -17.62
C GLU A 362 -9.07 -20.39 -16.59
N GLU A 363 -10.16 -21.13 -16.65
CA GLU A 363 -11.31 -20.97 -15.75
C GLU A 363 -10.97 -21.26 -14.28
N LYS A 364 -10.06 -22.20 -14.03
CA LYS A 364 -9.60 -22.60 -12.69
C LYS A 364 -8.21 -22.05 -12.35
N ALA A 365 -7.83 -20.92 -12.97
CA ALA A 365 -6.52 -20.33 -12.71
C ALA A 365 -6.32 -20.00 -11.23
N ARG A 366 -5.20 -20.42 -10.69
CA ARG A 366 -4.77 -20.13 -9.32
C ARG A 366 -3.28 -19.78 -9.30
N CYS A 367 -2.92 -18.69 -8.65
CA CYS A 367 -1.53 -18.27 -8.49
C CYS A 367 -0.79 -19.19 -7.50
N ASN A 368 0.46 -19.53 -7.82
CA ASN A 368 1.32 -20.40 -7.00
C ASN A 368 2.04 -19.67 -5.86
N CYS A 369 1.55 -18.53 -5.39
CA CYS A 369 2.11 -17.85 -4.23
C CYS A 369 1.84 -18.66 -2.95
N GLY A 370 2.86 -19.28 -2.36
CA GLY A 370 2.76 -20.06 -1.13
C GLY A 370 2.71 -19.22 0.17
N HIS A 371 2.64 -17.89 0.07
CA HIS A 371 2.50 -16.95 1.21
C HIS A 371 3.60 -17.04 2.28
N SER A 372 4.81 -17.52 1.92
CA SER A 372 5.97 -17.56 2.82
C SER A 372 6.42 -16.17 3.34
N ASN A 373 5.89 -15.09 2.76
CA ASN A 373 6.26 -13.70 3.07
C ASN A 373 7.77 -13.38 2.91
N TYR A 374 8.50 -14.20 2.17
CA TYR A 374 9.91 -13.94 1.89
C TYR A 374 10.14 -12.59 1.21
N CYS A 375 9.33 -12.25 0.20
CA CYS A 375 9.40 -10.97 -0.51
C CYS A 375 9.19 -9.77 0.43
N ILE A 376 8.28 -9.90 1.41
CA ILE A 376 8.01 -8.88 2.44
C ILE A 376 9.21 -8.73 3.38
N ALA A 377 9.79 -9.84 3.84
CA ALA A 377 10.96 -9.79 4.71
C ALA A 377 12.20 -9.20 4.01
N ARG A 378 12.35 -9.47 2.70
CA ARG A 378 13.45 -9.00 1.88
C ARG A 378 13.39 -7.48 1.63
N MET A 379 12.21 -6.92 1.37
CA MET A 379 12.01 -5.51 1.03
C MET A 379 12.45 -4.52 2.13
N TYR A 380 12.56 -4.99 3.38
CA TYR A 380 13.03 -4.13 4.49
C TYR A 380 14.51 -3.75 4.38
N THR A 381 15.29 -4.46 3.56
CA THR A 381 16.75 -4.23 3.48
C THR A 381 17.23 -4.04 2.04
N ILE A 382 16.66 -4.77 1.08
CA ILE A 382 17.11 -4.71 -0.32
C ILE A 382 15.91 -4.41 -1.25
N ASP A 383 15.40 -5.38 -2.02
CA ASP A 383 14.29 -5.18 -2.95
C ASP A 383 13.19 -6.22 -2.74
N MET A 384 11.98 -5.92 -3.18
CA MET A 384 10.85 -6.83 -3.09
C MET A 384 10.85 -7.78 -4.29
N VAL A 385 11.42 -8.97 -4.13
CA VAL A 385 11.45 -10.02 -5.17
C VAL A 385 10.88 -11.32 -4.62
N CYS A 386 10.12 -12.04 -5.44
CA CYS A 386 9.68 -13.39 -5.10
C CYS A 386 10.87 -14.35 -5.11
N HIS A 387 10.99 -15.24 -4.12
CA HIS A 387 12.09 -16.21 -4.06
C HIS A 387 12.13 -17.13 -5.29
N LYS A 388 11.00 -17.34 -5.97
CA LYS A 388 10.91 -18.14 -7.20
C LYS A 388 11.55 -17.49 -8.44
N HIS A 389 11.90 -16.20 -8.34
CA HIS A 389 12.50 -15.41 -9.42
C HIS A 389 13.94 -14.98 -9.11
N LEU A 390 14.55 -15.57 -8.07
CA LEU A 390 15.94 -15.29 -7.76
C LEU A 390 16.86 -16.07 -8.71
N GLU A 391 17.84 -15.39 -9.28
CA GLU A 391 18.89 -16.02 -10.08
C GLU A 391 19.88 -16.80 -9.20
N GLU A 392 20.13 -16.29 -7.99
CA GLU A 392 21.03 -16.90 -7.03
C GLU A 392 20.31 -17.91 -6.13
N LYS A 393 20.98 -19.03 -5.87
CA LYS A 393 20.49 -20.02 -4.93
C LYS A 393 20.49 -19.48 -3.50
N LEU A 394 19.37 -19.62 -2.81
CA LEU A 394 19.26 -19.22 -1.42
C LEU A 394 20.10 -20.11 -0.49
N PRO A 395 20.61 -19.57 0.64
CA PRO A 395 21.17 -20.40 1.70
C PRO A 395 20.16 -21.44 2.18
N LEU A 396 20.61 -22.67 2.40
CA LEU A 396 19.78 -23.83 2.77
C LEU A 396 18.85 -23.55 3.99
N CYS A 397 19.31 -22.72 4.93
CA CYS A 397 18.51 -22.35 6.10
C CYS A 397 17.31 -21.43 5.77
N LEU A 398 17.37 -20.68 4.67
CA LEU A 398 16.28 -19.86 4.17
C LEU A 398 15.33 -20.70 3.31
N GLU A 399 15.83 -21.56 2.45
CA GLU A 399 15.03 -22.51 1.66
C GLU A 399 14.14 -23.35 2.58
N ARG A 400 14.70 -23.98 3.60
CA ARG A 400 13.93 -24.75 4.60
C ARG A 400 12.91 -23.92 5.38
N GLN A 401 13.18 -22.63 5.61
CA GLN A 401 12.20 -21.74 6.25
C GLN A 401 11.03 -21.47 5.32
N ILE A 402 11.30 -21.17 4.04
CA ILE A 402 10.29 -20.92 3.01
C ILE A 402 9.39 -22.14 2.83
N GLU A 403 9.98 -23.31 2.59
CA GLU A 403 9.23 -24.57 2.47
C GLU A 403 8.30 -24.82 3.66
N LYS A 404 8.83 -24.64 4.88
CA LYS A 404 8.02 -24.80 6.08
C LYS A 404 6.82 -23.86 6.13
N LEU A 405 6.97 -22.61 5.66
CA LEU A 405 5.92 -21.60 5.69
C LEU A 405 4.91 -21.78 4.55
N GLU A 406 5.33 -22.31 3.40
CA GLU A 406 4.44 -22.57 2.26
C GLU A 406 3.60 -23.86 2.47
N ASN A 407 4.02 -24.74 3.38
CA ASN A 407 3.30 -25.98 3.73
C ASN A 407 2.39 -25.81 4.98
N GLN A 408 2.26 -24.61 5.54
CA GLN A 408 1.34 -24.27 6.62
C GLN A 408 0.05 -23.65 6.10
#